data_54a8ba84eb543999c7f74667ad0cd0f4
#
_entry.id   54a8ba84eb543999c7f74667ad0cd0f4
#
_cell.length_a   1.000
_cell.length_b   1.000
_cell.length_c   1.000
_cell.angle_alpha   90.00
_cell.angle_beta   90.00
_cell.angle_gamma   90.00
#
_symmetry.space_group_name_H-M   'P 1'
#
loop_
_entity.id
_entity.type
_entity.pdbx_description
1 polymer ?
#
loop_
_entity_poly.entity_id
_entity_poly.type
_entity_poly.pdbx_seq_one_letter_code
_entity_poly.pdbx_strand_id
1 'polypeptide(L)'
;MRPLVAEIRLAHLRHNYRVLKEMHGQNLLAVVKADAYGHGAVQCAKALDDMADGFAVAFLEEAVTLRENGIKSPILLLEGVFEPHEYALVEQYGLWTVIHQQTQLEDCLAHDWKQPATVWLKMDSGMHRAGFFPHNYAAAYHALQQSPKISKIVKMTHFACADDAERGMTEMQIDTFDTACEGLGGDSSLANSAAILAYPEARREWGRAGLALYGVSPFTAGAGCFEADLKPVMRVASQVFAERVLQPHEPIGYGASFYTKRSTRVGLVACGYADGYPRNAPTDTPVFINGMRSRLIGRASMDMLTVDLSHVPADSAYEVELFGDSVSINELAQSAGHIPYEILCHIKRMRRVYQA
;
A
#
# COMPACT_ATOMS: atom_id res chain seq x y z
N MET A 1 6.91 27.32 11.08
CA MET A 1 6.95 26.13 10.19
C MET A 1 5.52 25.77 9.83
N ARG A 2 5.25 25.32 8.57
CA ARG A 2 3.90 24.96 8.12
C ARG A 2 3.34 23.82 8.99
N PRO A 3 2.08 23.89 9.46
CA PRO A 3 1.52 22.95 10.43
C PRO A 3 1.02 21.63 9.80
N LEU A 4 1.45 21.30 8.59
CA LEU A 4 1.07 20.06 7.90
C LEU A 4 1.97 18.91 8.33
N VAL A 5 1.37 17.87 8.89
CA VAL A 5 2.06 16.71 9.49
C VAL A 5 1.41 15.42 9.02
N ALA A 6 2.22 14.43 8.65
CA ALA A 6 1.85 13.04 8.56
C ALA A 6 2.40 12.31 9.80
N GLU A 7 1.51 11.94 10.70
CA GLU A 7 1.84 11.14 11.89
C GLU A 7 1.84 9.66 11.50
N ILE A 8 2.96 8.98 11.71
CA ILE A 8 3.13 7.56 11.41
C ILE A 8 3.24 6.79 12.73
N ARG A 9 2.24 5.98 13.03
CA ARG A 9 2.10 5.24 14.29
C ARG A 9 2.66 3.84 14.14
N LEU A 10 3.91 3.67 14.51
CA LEU A 10 4.63 2.39 14.36
C LEU A 10 4.03 1.28 15.25
N ALA A 11 3.46 1.63 16.40
CA ALA A 11 2.72 0.68 17.22
C ALA A 11 1.49 0.10 16.50
N HIS A 12 0.75 0.90 15.71
CA HIS A 12 -0.35 0.43 14.89
C HIS A 12 0.13 -0.49 13.75
N LEU A 13 1.26 -0.15 13.11
CA LEU A 13 1.88 -0.99 12.10
C LEU A 13 2.24 -2.38 12.66
N ARG A 14 2.87 -2.44 13.82
CA ARG A 14 3.20 -3.69 14.52
C ARG A 14 1.95 -4.48 14.91
N HIS A 15 0.92 -3.80 15.40
CA HIS A 15 -0.37 -4.40 15.71
C HIS A 15 -1.00 -5.04 14.46
N ASN A 16 -1.10 -4.30 13.37
CA ASN A 16 -1.68 -4.78 12.13
C ASN A 16 -0.91 -5.99 11.56
N TYR A 17 0.42 -5.96 11.64
CA TYR A 17 1.23 -7.10 11.22
C TYR A 17 0.89 -8.37 12.03
N ARG A 18 0.74 -8.27 13.37
CA ARG A 18 0.36 -9.42 14.21
C ARG A 18 -1.01 -9.97 13.82
N VAL A 19 -1.99 -9.10 13.68
CA VAL A 19 -3.35 -9.49 13.26
C VAL A 19 -3.32 -10.22 11.93
N LEU A 20 -2.64 -9.67 10.92
CA LEU A 20 -2.55 -10.29 9.59
C LEU A 20 -1.75 -11.57 9.59
N LYS A 21 -0.69 -11.66 10.40
CA LYS A 21 0.12 -12.87 10.59
C LYS A 21 -0.69 -14.00 11.23
N GLU A 22 -1.47 -13.68 12.27
CA GLU A 22 -2.37 -14.64 12.92
C GLU A 22 -3.46 -15.12 11.96
N MET A 23 -4.08 -14.21 11.21
CA MET A 23 -5.10 -14.57 10.21
C MET A 23 -4.52 -15.43 9.08
N HIS A 24 -3.32 -15.11 8.61
CA HIS A 24 -2.66 -15.90 7.56
C HIS A 24 -2.23 -17.27 8.07
N GLY A 25 -1.76 -17.35 9.30
CA GLY A 25 -1.39 -18.61 9.99
C GLY A 25 -0.04 -19.21 9.58
N GLN A 26 0.63 -18.64 8.57
CA GLN A 26 1.93 -19.08 8.01
C GLN A 26 2.86 -17.88 7.86
N ASN A 27 3.94 -17.98 7.08
CA ASN A 27 4.89 -16.88 6.89
C ASN A 27 4.22 -15.69 6.17
N LEU A 28 4.59 -14.47 6.59
CA LEU A 28 4.01 -13.24 6.08
C LEU A 28 5.09 -12.22 5.72
N LEU A 29 5.14 -11.82 4.43
CA LEU A 29 5.95 -10.69 4.00
C LEU A 29 5.23 -9.37 4.28
N ALA A 30 5.94 -8.43 4.90
CA ALA A 30 5.52 -7.04 4.99
C ALA A 30 5.89 -6.32 3.69
N VAL A 31 4.90 -5.86 2.92
CA VAL A 31 5.14 -5.15 1.65
C VAL A 31 5.39 -3.68 1.94
N VAL A 32 6.64 -3.23 1.74
CA VAL A 32 7.11 -1.87 2.07
C VAL A 32 7.60 -1.10 0.84
N LYS A 33 7.21 -1.51 -0.37
CA LYS A 33 7.50 -0.81 -1.62
C LYS A 33 6.85 0.58 -1.66
N ALA A 34 7.31 1.43 -2.60
CA ALA A 34 6.85 2.81 -2.76
C ALA A 34 6.94 3.60 -1.44
N ASP A 35 8.12 3.54 -0.80
CA ASP A 35 8.41 4.16 0.50
C ASP A 35 7.41 3.73 1.60
N ALA A 36 7.11 2.41 1.66
CA ALA A 36 6.10 1.83 2.54
C ALA A 36 4.72 2.49 2.32
N TYR A 37 4.28 2.59 1.06
CA TYR A 37 3.05 3.30 0.70
C TYR A 37 3.03 4.73 1.28
N GLY A 38 4.15 5.45 1.16
CA GLY A 38 4.29 6.82 1.67
C GLY A 38 4.55 6.96 3.17
N HIS A 39 4.63 5.86 3.93
CA HIS A 39 4.83 5.87 5.39
C HIS A 39 6.30 6.00 5.81
N GLY A 40 7.25 5.78 4.88
CA GLY A 40 8.68 5.75 5.18
C GLY A 40 9.21 4.33 5.35
N ALA A 41 9.75 3.74 4.26
CA ALA A 41 10.12 2.32 4.20
C ALA A 41 11.13 1.92 5.28
N VAL A 42 12.18 2.71 5.48
CA VAL A 42 13.22 2.41 6.47
C VAL A 42 12.66 2.37 7.89
N GLN A 43 11.82 3.33 8.27
CA GLN A 43 11.25 3.39 9.62
C GLN A 43 10.23 2.27 9.85
N CYS A 44 9.39 1.99 8.86
CA CYS A 44 8.44 0.88 8.92
C CYS A 44 9.15 -0.48 8.99
N ALA A 45 10.19 -0.69 8.17
CA ALA A 45 10.96 -1.93 8.19
C ALA A 45 11.69 -2.12 9.53
N LYS A 46 12.35 -1.07 10.07
CA LYS A 46 12.98 -1.13 11.40
C LYS A 46 11.99 -1.46 12.52
N ALA A 47 10.76 -0.94 12.40
CA ALA A 47 9.71 -1.24 13.39
C ALA A 47 9.20 -2.68 13.32
N LEU A 48 9.44 -3.39 12.22
CA LEU A 48 8.97 -4.77 12.00
C LEU A 48 10.09 -5.81 11.96
N ASP A 49 11.37 -5.44 11.91
CA ASP A 49 12.50 -6.34 11.64
C ASP A 49 12.69 -7.44 12.70
N ASP A 50 12.18 -7.20 13.90
CA ASP A 50 12.19 -8.18 15.02
C ASP A 50 11.02 -9.19 14.97
N MET A 51 10.05 -9.00 14.07
CA MET A 51 8.83 -9.82 14.02
C MET A 51 8.39 -10.26 12.64
N ALA A 52 8.80 -9.55 11.57
CA ALA A 52 8.43 -9.91 10.21
C ALA A 52 9.26 -11.10 9.70
N ASP A 53 8.60 -12.05 9.00
CA ASP A 53 9.30 -13.17 8.36
C ASP A 53 10.11 -12.70 7.14
N GLY A 54 9.86 -11.48 6.68
CA GLY A 54 10.58 -10.81 5.61
C GLY A 54 9.82 -9.60 5.08
N PHE A 55 10.45 -8.92 4.15
CA PHE A 55 9.91 -7.74 3.48
C PHE A 55 9.76 -7.98 2.00
N ALA A 56 8.88 -7.21 1.35
CA ALA A 56 8.79 -7.21 -0.10
C ALA A 56 8.77 -5.77 -0.61
N VAL A 57 9.61 -5.51 -1.61
CA VAL A 57 9.74 -4.22 -2.30
C VAL A 57 9.54 -4.41 -3.80
N ALA A 58 9.35 -3.33 -4.55
CA ALA A 58 9.21 -3.43 -5.99
C ALA A 58 10.58 -3.61 -6.68
N PHE A 59 11.54 -2.75 -6.35
CA PHE A 59 12.76 -2.54 -7.11
C PHE A 59 14.02 -2.73 -6.25
N LEU A 60 15.14 -2.96 -6.95
CA LEU A 60 16.44 -3.24 -6.34
C LEU A 60 16.91 -2.09 -5.44
N GLU A 61 16.75 -0.84 -5.85
CA GLU A 61 17.16 0.34 -5.08
C GLU A 61 16.42 0.48 -3.75
N GLU A 62 15.16 0.02 -3.68
CA GLU A 62 14.41 -0.01 -2.42
C GLU A 62 15.01 -1.06 -1.47
N ALA A 63 15.35 -2.25 -1.99
CA ALA A 63 15.96 -3.32 -1.20
C ALA A 63 17.36 -2.93 -0.69
N VAL A 64 18.18 -2.32 -1.56
CA VAL A 64 19.52 -1.81 -1.19
C VAL A 64 19.39 -0.78 -0.08
N THR A 65 18.45 0.18 -0.23
CA THR A 65 18.18 1.19 0.81
C THR A 65 17.85 0.53 2.16
N LEU A 66 17.01 -0.51 2.19
CA LEU A 66 16.70 -1.22 3.42
C LEU A 66 17.95 -1.91 4.02
N ARG A 67 18.72 -2.62 3.19
CA ARG A 67 19.96 -3.29 3.63
C ARG A 67 20.99 -2.33 4.20
N GLU A 68 21.24 -1.20 3.54
CA GLU A 68 22.17 -0.16 4.00
C GLU A 68 21.71 0.50 5.30
N ASN A 69 20.42 0.47 5.60
CA ASN A 69 19.86 0.93 6.87
C ASN A 69 19.75 -0.16 7.94
N GLY A 70 20.35 -1.33 7.70
CA GLY A 70 20.56 -2.38 8.71
C GLY A 70 19.46 -3.43 8.80
N ILE A 71 18.51 -3.46 7.88
CA ILE A 71 17.47 -4.52 7.84
C ILE A 71 18.13 -5.86 7.50
N LYS A 72 17.90 -6.88 8.35
CA LYS A 72 18.52 -8.21 8.23
C LYS A 72 17.56 -9.28 7.72
N SER A 73 16.27 -9.14 7.98
CA SER A 73 15.24 -10.07 7.54
C SER A 73 15.25 -10.26 6.01
N PRO A 74 14.75 -11.38 5.47
CA PRO A 74 14.68 -11.60 4.03
C PRO A 74 13.97 -10.44 3.30
N ILE A 75 14.45 -10.08 2.10
CA ILE A 75 13.81 -9.05 1.25
C ILE A 75 13.58 -9.64 -0.12
N LEU A 76 12.33 -9.59 -0.60
CA LEU A 76 11.89 -10.04 -1.90
C LEU A 76 11.73 -8.88 -2.87
N LEU A 77 12.35 -8.99 -4.05
CA LEU A 77 12.12 -8.11 -5.20
C LEU A 77 10.89 -8.61 -5.98
N LEU A 78 9.77 -7.90 -5.90
CA LEU A 78 8.49 -8.33 -6.49
C LEU A 78 8.45 -8.26 -8.03
N GLU A 79 9.25 -7.36 -8.62
CA GLU A 79 9.35 -7.20 -10.08
C GLU A 79 10.61 -7.92 -10.65
N GLY A 80 11.42 -8.53 -9.76
CA GLY A 80 12.68 -9.13 -10.14
C GLY A 80 13.74 -8.10 -10.50
N VAL A 81 14.66 -8.50 -11.38
CA VAL A 81 15.72 -7.63 -11.92
C VAL A 81 15.39 -7.21 -13.35
N PHE A 82 15.91 -6.05 -13.77
CA PHE A 82 15.73 -5.51 -15.11
C PHE A 82 16.91 -5.79 -16.03
N GLU A 83 18.11 -5.87 -15.46
CA GLU A 83 19.33 -6.10 -16.19
C GLU A 83 20.11 -7.31 -15.64
N PRO A 84 20.76 -8.12 -16.47
CA PRO A 84 21.46 -9.34 -16.00
C PRO A 84 22.52 -9.07 -14.93
N HIS A 85 23.19 -7.92 -14.98
CA HIS A 85 24.25 -7.56 -14.02
C HIS A 85 23.70 -7.30 -12.60
N GLU A 86 22.39 -7.02 -12.44
CA GLU A 86 21.77 -6.77 -11.15
C GLU A 86 21.71 -8.04 -10.28
N TYR A 87 21.81 -9.25 -10.88
CA TYR A 87 21.91 -10.49 -10.09
C TYR A 87 23.14 -10.50 -9.16
N ALA A 88 24.22 -9.82 -9.53
CA ALA A 88 25.37 -9.63 -8.64
C ALA A 88 25.01 -8.84 -7.37
N LEU A 89 24.13 -7.85 -7.49
CA LEU A 89 23.62 -7.10 -6.34
C LEU A 89 22.59 -7.91 -5.53
N VAL A 90 21.74 -8.70 -6.20
CA VAL A 90 20.84 -9.66 -5.53
C VAL A 90 21.64 -10.59 -4.63
N GLU A 91 22.75 -11.14 -5.13
CA GLU A 91 23.65 -11.98 -4.35
C GLU A 91 24.37 -11.21 -3.24
N GLN A 92 24.96 -10.05 -3.57
CA GLN A 92 25.71 -9.22 -2.63
C GLN A 92 24.88 -8.82 -1.41
N TYR A 93 23.62 -8.48 -1.61
CA TYR A 93 22.71 -8.04 -0.55
C TYR A 93 21.84 -9.18 0.01
N GLY A 94 22.03 -10.43 -0.44
CA GLY A 94 21.27 -11.59 0.03
C GLY A 94 19.77 -11.41 -0.16
N LEU A 95 19.36 -11.01 -1.36
CA LEU A 95 17.96 -10.75 -1.70
C LEU A 95 17.29 -11.98 -2.29
N TRP A 96 15.98 -12.08 -2.15
CA TRP A 96 15.13 -12.97 -2.93
C TRP A 96 14.61 -12.23 -4.16
N THR A 97 14.43 -12.92 -5.26
CA THR A 97 13.98 -12.31 -6.50
C THR A 97 12.83 -13.06 -7.14
N VAL A 98 11.86 -12.31 -7.68
CA VAL A 98 10.81 -12.89 -8.53
C VAL A 98 11.36 -13.09 -9.93
N ILE A 99 10.98 -14.20 -10.54
CA ILE A 99 11.18 -14.51 -11.96
C ILE A 99 9.79 -14.64 -12.59
N HIS A 100 9.47 -13.78 -13.57
CA HIS A 100 8.14 -13.71 -14.16
C HIS A 100 8.14 -13.73 -15.70
N GLN A 101 9.33 -13.84 -16.32
CA GLN A 101 9.46 -13.93 -17.78
C GLN A 101 10.70 -14.74 -18.16
N GLN A 102 10.73 -15.17 -19.41
CA GLN A 102 11.74 -16.08 -19.91
C GLN A 102 13.16 -15.50 -19.85
N THR A 103 13.35 -14.23 -20.19
CA THR A 103 14.65 -13.56 -20.14
C THR A 103 15.22 -13.55 -18.71
N GLN A 104 14.38 -13.21 -17.70
CA GLN A 104 14.83 -13.26 -16.29
C GLN A 104 15.20 -14.68 -15.86
N LEU A 105 14.51 -15.72 -16.36
CA LEU A 105 14.84 -17.11 -16.10
C LEU A 105 16.22 -17.46 -16.67
N GLU A 106 16.44 -17.13 -17.93
CA GLU A 106 17.71 -17.39 -18.64
C GLU A 106 18.87 -16.65 -17.97
N ASP A 107 18.71 -15.38 -17.66
CA ASP A 107 19.73 -14.56 -16.99
C ASP A 107 20.04 -15.07 -15.58
N CYS A 108 19.02 -15.47 -14.81
CA CYS A 108 19.19 -16.06 -13.48
C CYS A 108 19.99 -17.38 -13.54
N LEU A 109 19.69 -18.25 -14.51
CA LEU A 109 20.40 -19.52 -14.71
C LEU A 109 21.81 -19.32 -15.28
N ALA A 110 22.02 -18.29 -16.08
CA ALA A 110 23.34 -17.92 -16.61
C ALA A 110 24.27 -17.32 -15.56
N HIS A 111 23.72 -16.57 -14.58
CA HIS A 111 24.52 -15.90 -13.56
C HIS A 111 25.40 -16.89 -12.78
N ASP A 112 26.63 -16.49 -12.46
CA ASP A 112 27.60 -17.29 -11.70
C ASP A 112 27.43 -17.07 -10.19
N TRP A 113 26.39 -17.68 -9.62
CA TRP A 113 26.06 -17.58 -8.20
C TRP A 113 27.15 -18.24 -7.33
N LYS A 114 27.68 -17.50 -6.37
CA LYS A 114 28.61 -18.02 -5.34
C LYS A 114 27.88 -18.82 -4.28
N GLN A 115 26.62 -18.46 -4.00
CA GLN A 115 25.73 -19.18 -3.11
C GLN A 115 24.39 -19.44 -3.82
N PRO A 116 23.77 -20.60 -3.62
CA PRO A 116 22.50 -20.92 -4.27
C PRO A 116 21.38 -19.93 -3.88
N ALA A 117 20.68 -19.42 -4.88
CA ALA A 117 19.65 -18.38 -4.73
C ALA A 117 18.30 -18.94 -4.28
N THR A 118 17.52 -18.09 -3.59
CA THR A 118 16.07 -18.28 -3.39
C THR A 118 15.32 -17.46 -4.43
N VAL A 119 14.49 -18.12 -5.23
CA VAL A 119 13.70 -17.48 -6.28
C VAL A 119 12.20 -17.69 -6.07
N TRP A 120 11.42 -16.73 -6.52
CA TRP A 120 9.96 -16.77 -6.50
C TRP A 120 9.47 -16.81 -7.95
N LEU A 121 9.01 -17.97 -8.39
CA LEU A 121 8.54 -18.15 -9.76
C LEU A 121 7.07 -17.70 -9.85
N LYS A 122 6.83 -16.66 -10.63
CA LYS A 122 5.50 -16.04 -10.72
C LYS A 122 4.72 -16.60 -11.91
N MET A 123 3.49 -17.05 -11.59
CA MET A 123 2.48 -17.45 -12.57
C MET A 123 1.49 -16.30 -12.82
N ASP A 124 1.12 -16.10 -14.05
CA ASP A 124 -0.08 -15.35 -14.42
C ASP A 124 -1.27 -16.32 -14.48
N SER A 125 -2.00 -16.37 -13.37
CA SER A 125 -3.18 -17.24 -13.26
C SER A 125 -4.48 -16.55 -13.72
N GLY A 126 -4.40 -15.34 -14.31
CA GLY A 126 -5.56 -14.63 -14.85
C GLY A 126 -5.57 -13.12 -14.69
N MET A 127 -4.56 -12.51 -14.04
CA MET A 127 -4.47 -11.05 -13.95
C MET A 127 -3.93 -10.39 -15.22
N HIS A 128 -3.17 -11.12 -16.02
CA HIS A 128 -2.59 -10.71 -17.32
C HIS A 128 -1.71 -9.46 -17.23
N ARG A 129 -0.89 -9.38 -16.19
CA ARG A 129 0.08 -8.30 -15.98
C ARG A 129 1.53 -8.76 -16.07
N ALA A 130 1.89 -9.85 -15.36
CA ALA A 130 3.23 -10.42 -15.32
C ALA A 130 3.18 -11.84 -14.75
N GLY A 131 4.01 -12.73 -15.24
CA GLY A 131 4.12 -14.14 -14.84
C GLY A 131 4.15 -15.07 -16.05
N PHE A 132 4.65 -16.28 -15.86
CA PHE A 132 4.53 -17.34 -16.84
C PHE A 132 3.07 -17.81 -16.95
N PHE A 133 2.61 -18.05 -18.15
CA PHE A 133 1.28 -18.64 -18.34
C PHE A 133 1.23 -20.08 -17.80
N PRO A 134 0.05 -20.58 -17.38
CA PRO A 134 -0.09 -21.93 -16.81
C PRO A 134 0.54 -23.02 -17.68
N HIS A 135 0.42 -22.93 -19.01
CA HIS A 135 0.89 -23.95 -19.96
C HIS A 135 2.43 -24.05 -20.07
N ASN A 136 3.18 -23.01 -19.69
CA ASN A 136 4.65 -23.01 -19.72
C ASN A 136 5.29 -22.90 -18.32
N TYR A 137 4.48 -22.81 -17.27
CA TYR A 137 4.95 -22.62 -15.89
C TYR A 137 5.77 -23.80 -15.39
N ALA A 138 5.31 -25.04 -15.61
CA ALA A 138 6.01 -26.24 -15.19
C ALA A 138 7.40 -26.37 -15.84
N ALA A 139 7.54 -25.97 -17.11
CA ALA A 139 8.85 -25.99 -17.78
C ALA A 139 9.84 -25.02 -17.12
N ALA A 140 9.40 -23.81 -16.79
CA ALA A 140 10.22 -22.82 -16.08
C ALA A 140 10.58 -23.31 -14.66
N TYR A 141 9.63 -23.93 -13.96
CA TYR A 141 9.86 -24.52 -12.63
C TYR A 141 10.93 -25.61 -12.69
N HIS A 142 10.84 -26.56 -13.64
CA HIS A 142 11.81 -27.64 -13.76
C HIS A 142 13.20 -27.15 -14.18
N ALA A 143 13.28 -26.10 -15.02
CA ALA A 143 14.57 -25.50 -15.36
C ALA A 143 15.28 -24.93 -14.12
N LEU A 144 14.54 -24.27 -13.23
CA LEU A 144 15.07 -23.80 -11.95
C LEU A 144 15.42 -24.95 -11.01
N GLN A 145 14.56 -25.96 -10.90
CA GLN A 145 14.73 -27.10 -9.99
C GLN A 145 15.97 -27.94 -10.33
N GLN A 146 16.27 -28.08 -11.61
CA GLN A 146 17.44 -28.86 -12.09
C GLN A 146 18.76 -28.09 -11.90
N SER A 147 18.71 -26.79 -11.65
CA SER A 147 19.90 -25.97 -11.50
C SER A 147 20.45 -26.07 -10.06
N PRO A 148 21.73 -26.47 -9.89
CA PRO A 148 22.38 -26.46 -8.58
C PRO A 148 22.55 -25.03 -8.01
N LYS A 149 22.32 -24.03 -8.84
CA LYS A 149 22.40 -22.61 -8.49
C LYS A 149 21.18 -22.10 -7.71
N ILE A 150 20.10 -22.90 -7.64
CA ILE A 150 18.84 -22.54 -6.97
C ILE A 150 18.64 -23.44 -5.76
N SER A 151 18.55 -22.83 -4.57
CA SER A 151 18.32 -23.57 -3.32
C SER A 151 16.85 -23.71 -2.95
N LYS A 152 16.03 -22.73 -3.33
CA LYS A 152 14.59 -22.71 -3.00
C LYS A 152 13.81 -22.04 -4.11
N ILE A 153 12.66 -22.63 -4.45
CA ILE A 153 11.67 -22.07 -5.37
C ILE A 153 10.37 -21.88 -4.58
N VAL A 154 9.83 -20.66 -4.58
CA VAL A 154 8.50 -20.36 -4.07
C VAL A 154 7.61 -20.08 -5.28
N LYS A 155 6.53 -20.85 -5.42
CA LYS A 155 5.53 -20.65 -6.48
C LYS A 155 4.63 -19.47 -6.09
N MET A 156 4.34 -18.57 -7.02
CA MET A 156 3.66 -17.32 -6.69
C MET A 156 2.65 -16.95 -7.78
N THR A 157 1.51 -16.35 -7.35
CA THR A 157 0.61 -15.61 -8.24
C THR A 157 0.14 -14.31 -7.59
N HIS A 158 -0.72 -13.56 -8.28
CA HIS A 158 -1.34 -12.35 -7.74
C HIS A 158 -2.78 -12.21 -8.25
N PHE A 159 -3.70 -11.92 -7.33
CA PHE A 159 -5.11 -11.79 -7.64
C PHE A 159 -5.46 -10.44 -8.22
N ALA A 160 -6.35 -10.46 -9.21
CA ALA A 160 -6.85 -9.26 -9.87
C ALA A 160 -7.98 -8.59 -9.07
N CYS A 161 -8.84 -9.38 -8.44
CA CYS A 161 -10.11 -8.94 -7.85
C CYS A 161 -10.37 -9.54 -6.46
N ALA A 162 -9.34 -9.78 -5.63
CA ALA A 162 -9.55 -10.34 -4.28
C ALA A 162 -10.28 -9.35 -3.33
N ASP A 163 -10.44 -8.10 -3.72
CA ASP A 163 -11.21 -7.06 -3.05
C ASP A 163 -12.70 -7.04 -3.47
N ASP A 164 -13.10 -7.91 -4.41
CA ASP A 164 -14.46 -8.00 -4.95
C ASP A 164 -14.84 -9.48 -5.13
N ALA A 165 -15.41 -10.07 -4.08
CA ALA A 165 -15.78 -11.48 -4.04
C ALA A 165 -16.92 -11.84 -5.03
N GLU A 166 -17.75 -10.87 -5.45
CA GLU A 166 -18.87 -11.13 -6.36
C GLU A 166 -18.43 -11.53 -7.78
N ARG A 167 -17.17 -11.22 -8.14
CA ARG A 167 -16.64 -11.54 -9.48
C ARG A 167 -16.27 -13.00 -9.70
N GLY A 168 -16.09 -13.81 -8.65
CA GLY A 168 -15.65 -15.21 -8.76
C GLY A 168 -14.28 -15.41 -9.40
N MET A 169 -13.53 -14.33 -9.64
CA MET A 169 -12.26 -14.37 -10.37
C MET A 169 -11.13 -14.88 -9.48
N THR A 170 -11.19 -14.65 -8.20
CA THR A 170 -10.17 -15.09 -7.25
C THR A 170 -10.14 -16.60 -7.15
N GLU A 171 -11.31 -17.23 -7.04
CA GLU A 171 -11.49 -18.68 -7.01
C GLU A 171 -10.96 -19.31 -8.31
N MET A 172 -11.32 -18.74 -9.47
CA MET A 172 -10.82 -19.20 -10.77
C MET A 172 -9.27 -19.09 -10.85
N GLN A 173 -8.67 -18.03 -10.31
CA GLN A 173 -7.22 -17.88 -10.27
C GLN A 173 -6.54 -18.90 -9.34
N ILE A 174 -7.18 -19.25 -8.21
CA ILE A 174 -6.71 -20.30 -7.30
C ILE A 174 -6.73 -21.65 -8.02
N ASP A 175 -7.86 -22.02 -8.63
CA ASP A 175 -8.00 -23.28 -9.37
C ASP A 175 -6.99 -23.40 -10.53
N THR A 176 -6.80 -22.31 -11.25
CA THR A 176 -5.80 -22.25 -12.35
C THR A 176 -4.39 -22.47 -11.82
N PHE A 177 -4.06 -21.83 -10.69
CA PHE A 177 -2.75 -21.96 -10.06
C PHE A 177 -2.52 -23.39 -9.54
N ASP A 178 -3.48 -23.94 -8.83
CA ASP A 178 -3.39 -25.28 -8.24
C ASP A 178 -3.25 -26.36 -9.34
N THR A 179 -4.06 -26.26 -10.40
CA THR A 179 -3.98 -27.16 -11.56
C THR A 179 -2.61 -27.10 -12.24
N ALA A 180 -2.09 -25.91 -12.49
CA ALA A 180 -0.80 -25.76 -13.16
C ALA A 180 0.39 -26.10 -12.25
N CYS A 181 0.22 -26.13 -10.94
CA CYS A 181 1.23 -26.50 -9.94
C CYS A 181 1.11 -27.95 -9.48
N GLU A 182 0.19 -28.75 -10.05
CA GLU A 182 0.03 -30.15 -9.66
C GLU A 182 1.34 -30.93 -9.86
N GLY A 183 1.78 -31.63 -8.81
CA GLY A 183 3.05 -32.36 -8.81
C GLY A 183 4.32 -31.53 -8.63
N LEU A 184 4.22 -30.18 -8.57
CA LEU A 184 5.36 -29.31 -8.32
C LEU A 184 5.52 -29.07 -6.81
N GLY A 185 6.68 -29.41 -6.26
CA GLY A 185 6.99 -29.25 -4.83
C GLY A 185 7.20 -27.80 -4.40
N GLY A 186 7.59 -27.62 -3.12
CA GLY A 186 7.97 -26.32 -2.54
C GLY A 186 6.81 -25.43 -2.14
N ASP A 187 7.15 -24.32 -1.50
CA ASP A 187 6.21 -23.35 -0.94
C ASP A 187 5.41 -22.60 -2.03
N SER A 188 4.28 -22.04 -1.63
CA SER A 188 3.41 -21.23 -2.49
C SER A 188 3.03 -19.90 -1.83
N SER A 189 2.76 -18.88 -2.64
CA SER A 189 2.35 -17.56 -2.20
C SER A 189 1.28 -16.97 -3.12
N LEU A 190 0.02 -16.99 -2.67
CA LEU A 190 -1.10 -16.48 -3.43
C LEU A 190 -1.62 -15.17 -2.80
N ALA A 191 -1.86 -15.19 -1.49
CA ALA A 191 -2.60 -14.15 -0.78
C ALA A 191 -1.89 -12.80 -0.74
N ASN A 192 -2.57 -11.75 -1.26
CA ASN A 192 -2.35 -10.34 -0.96
C ASN A 192 -3.20 -9.92 0.27
N SER A 193 -3.24 -8.64 0.63
CA SER A 193 -4.02 -8.14 1.78
C SER A 193 -5.49 -8.57 1.74
N ALA A 194 -6.16 -8.43 0.60
CA ALA A 194 -7.58 -8.77 0.48
C ALA A 194 -7.78 -10.28 0.64
N ALA A 195 -6.94 -11.09 0.01
CA ALA A 195 -7.02 -12.54 0.10
C ALA A 195 -6.66 -13.07 1.51
N ILE A 196 -5.74 -12.43 2.24
CA ILE A 196 -5.49 -12.77 3.65
C ILE A 196 -6.77 -12.61 4.47
N LEU A 197 -7.54 -11.57 4.21
CA LEU A 197 -8.76 -11.28 4.95
C LEU A 197 -9.93 -12.17 4.53
N ALA A 198 -10.13 -12.39 3.22
CA ALA A 198 -11.36 -12.95 2.67
C ALA A 198 -11.28 -14.39 2.17
N TYR A 199 -10.10 -14.92 1.85
CA TYR A 199 -9.94 -16.22 1.18
C TYR A 199 -8.99 -17.15 1.95
N PRO A 200 -9.50 -17.91 2.94
CA PRO A 200 -8.68 -18.87 3.70
C PRO A 200 -7.92 -19.86 2.83
N GLU A 201 -8.50 -20.29 1.70
CA GLU A 201 -7.90 -21.21 0.73
C GLU A 201 -6.70 -20.64 -0.02
N ALA A 202 -6.57 -19.29 -0.06
CA ALA A 202 -5.39 -18.64 -0.63
C ALA A 202 -4.22 -18.51 0.36
N ARG A 203 -4.45 -18.81 1.65
CA ARG A 203 -3.44 -18.72 2.72
C ARG A 203 -2.54 -19.94 2.64
N ARG A 204 -1.50 -19.85 1.82
CA ARG A 204 -0.47 -20.86 1.66
C ARG A 204 0.73 -20.56 2.58
N GLU A 205 1.90 -21.14 2.28
CA GLU A 205 3.10 -21.00 3.11
C GLU A 205 3.55 -19.54 3.27
N TRP A 206 3.26 -18.67 2.28
CA TRP A 206 3.65 -17.27 2.29
C TRP A 206 2.50 -16.34 1.91
N GLY A 207 2.19 -15.38 2.80
CA GLY A 207 1.31 -14.25 2.51
C GLY A 207 2.13 -12.98 2.19
N ARG A 208 1.46 -11.97 1.61
CA ARG A 208 2.05 -10.67 1.28
C ARG A 208 1.12 -9.55 1.72
N ALA A 209 1.34 -9.04 2.93
CA ALA A 209 0.53 -7.96 3.49
C ALA A 209 0.98 -6.61 2.93
N GLY A 210 0.12 -5.99 2.13
CA GLY A 210 0.30 -4.64 1.59
C GLY A 210 -0.63 -3.65 2.31
N LEU A 211 -1.70 -3.20 1.66
CA LEU A 211 -2.58 -2.11 2.14
C LEU A 211 -3.10 -2.34 3.58
N ALA A 212 -3.53 -3.56 3.90
CA ALA A 212 -4.04 -3.88 5.23
C ALA A 212 -2.99 -3.74 6.34
N LEU A 213 -1.70 -3.89 6.02
CA LEU A 213 -0.60 -3.62 6.96
C LEU A 213 -0.63 -2.18 7.48
N TYR A 214 -1.07 -1.24 6.64
CA TYR A 214 -1.18 0.18 6.98
C TYR A 214 -2.54 0.55 7.59
N GLY A 215 -3.35 -0.46 7.95
CA GLY A 215 -4.64 -0.25 8.60
C GLY A 215 -5.75 0.26 7.67
N VAL A 216 -5.60 -0.01 6.38
CA VAL A 216 -6.56 0.40 5.35
C VAL A 216 -7.27 -0.83 4.79
N SER A 217 -8.59 -0.82 4.82
CA SER A 217 -9.38 -1.89 4.20
C SER A 217 -9.12 -1.93 2.69
N PRO A 218 -8.79 -3.10 2.11
CA PRO A 218 -8.69 -3.26 0.68
C PRO A 218 -10.06 -3.29 -0.02
N PHE A 219 -11.15 -3.47 0.73
CA PHE A 219 -12.50 -3.60 0.19
C PHE A 219 -13.14 -2.24 -0.02
N THR A 220 -13.91 -2.11 -1.10
CA THR A 220 -14.78 -0.96 -1.33
C THR A 220 -15.98 -1.01 -0.38
N ALA A 221 -16.56 0.15 -0.05
CA ALA A 221 -17.73 0.23 0.80
C ALA A 221 -18.89 -0.59 0.19
N GLY A 222 -19.36 -1.60 0.91
CA GLY A 222 -20.43 -2.49 0.46
C GLY A 222 -19.99 -3.88 -0.02
N ALA A 223 -18.71 -4.07 -0.35
CA ALA A 223 -18.17 -5.40 -0.68
C ALA A 223 -17.72 -6.11 0.60
N GLY A 224 -18.59 -6.94 1.17
CA GLY A 224 -18.36 -7.82 2.33
C GLY A 224 -17.49 -7.23 3.45
N CYS A 225 -18.08 -6.92 4.58
CA CYS A 225 -17.30 -6.43 5.74
C CYS A 225 -16.54 -7.60 6.36
N PHE A 226 -15.27 -7.74 6.01
CA PHE A 226 -14.35 -8.57 6.79
C PHE A 226 -13.82 -7.71 7.94
N GLU A 227 -14.33 -7.97 9.13
CA GLU A 227 -13.90 -7.28 10.35
C GLU A 227 -12.56 -7.85 10.78
N ALA A 228 -11.52 -7.05 10.62
CA ALA A 228 -10.24 -7.27 11.25
C ALA A 228 -9.92 -6.04 12.11
N ASP A 229 -9.33 -6.23 13.28
CA ASP A 229 -8.91 -5.15 14.18
C ASP A 229 -7.66 -4.46 13.62
N LEU A 230 -7.83 -3.77 12.48
CA LEU A 230 -6.77 -3.02 11.83
C LEU A 230 -6.86 -1.54 12.23
N LYS A 231 -5.70 -0.95 12.56
CA LYS A 231 -5.58 0.42 13.03
C LYS A 231 -4.91 1.30 11.99
N PRO A 232 -5.46 2.50 11.67
CA PRO A 232 -4.81 3.43 10.76
C PRO A 232 -3.38 3.76 11.21
N VAL A 233 -2.41 3.52 10.33
CA VAL A 233 -0.99 3.81 10.62
C VAL A 233 -0.67 5.27 10.36
N MET A 234 -1.25 5.86 9.32
CA MET A 234 -1.04 7.26 8.97
C MET A 234 -2.23 8.12 9.37
N ARG A 235 -1.96 9.25 10.03
CA ARG A 235 -2.90 10.35 10.23
C ARG A 235 -2.30 11.60 9.60
N VAL A 236 -3.03 12.27 8.73
CA VAL A 236 -2.62 13.55 8.14
C VAL A 236 -3.45 14.67 8.73
N ALA A 237 -2.77 15.60 9.37
CA ALA A 237 -3.39 16.76 10.01
C ALA A 237 -2.68 18.06 9.63
N SER A 238 -3.44 19.15 9.66
CA SER A 238 -2.98 20.51 9.45
C SER A 238 -3.74 21.48 10.36
N GLN A 239 -3.65 22.78 10.08
CA GLN A 239 -4.37 23.79 10.83
C GLN A 239 -5.01 24.81 9.88
N VAL A 240 -6.10 25.42 10.34
CA VAL A 240 -6.62 26.65 9.73
C VAL A 240 -5.68 27.79 10.07
N PHE A 241 -5.14 28.45 9.06
CA PHE A 241 -4.22 29.58 9.24
C PHE A 241 -4.86 30.95 8.97
N ALA A 242 -6.06 30.96 8.37
CA ALA A 242 -6.85 32.18 8.14
C ALA A 242 -8.34 31.82 8.12
N GLU A 243 -9.14 32.71 8.66
CA GLU A 243 -10.61 32.64 8.71
C GLU A 243 -11.21 33.86 8.03
N ARG A 244 -12.36 33.67 7.40
CA ARG A 244 -13.18 34.75 6.85
C ARG A 244 -14.66 34.40 6.90
N VAL A 245 -15.51 35.44 6.90
CA VAL A 245 -16.95 35.27 6.78
C VAL A 245 -17.39 35.75 5.40
N LEU A 246 -17.99 34.87 4.63
CA LEU A 246 -18.56 35.16 3.32
C LEU A 246 -20.07 35.39 3.46
N GLN A 247 -20.61 36.33 2.66
CA GLN A 247 -22.04 36.59 2.58
C GLN A 247 -22.74 35.57 1.65
N PRO A 248 -24.07 35.47 1.69
CA PRO A 248 -24.79 34.62 0.74
C PRO A 248 -24.45 34.97 -0.72
N HIS A 249 -24.37 33.92 -1.57
CA HIS A 249 -24.08 34.01 -3.01
C HIS A 249 -22.65 34.43 -3.36
N GLU A 250 -21.70 34.41 -2.42
CA GLU A 250 -20.28 34.60 -2.74
C GLU A 250 -19.61 33.30 -3.20
N PRO A 251 -18.80 33.36 -4.28
CA PRO A 251 -18.11 32.18 -4.81
C PRO A 251 -16.87 31.82 -3.99
N ILE A 252 -16.49 30.53 -4.02
CA ILE A 252 -15.26 30.03 -3.39
C ILE A 252 -14.38 29.32 -4.40
N GLY A 253 -13.12 29.72 -4.45
CA GLY A 253 -12.02 29.03 -5.12
C GLY A 253 -12.08 29.04 -6.66
N TYR A 254 -11.20 28.24 -7.25
CA TYR A 254 -11.07 28.15 -8.71
C TYR A 254 -12.35 27.66 -9.40
N GLY A 255 -12.74 28.40 -10.44
CA GLY A 255 -13.91 28.09 -11.26
C GLY A 255 -15.22 28.37 -10.56
N ALA A 256 -15.21 29.07 -9.39
CA ALA A 256 -16.41 29.39 -8.63
C ALA A 256 -17.36 28.17 -8.48
N SER A 257 -16.79 26.99 -8.19
CA SER A 257 -17.54 25.73 -8.17
C SER A 257 -18.46 25.58 -6.95
N PHE A 258 -18.33 26.46 -5.98
CA PHE A 258 -19.19 26.54 -4.81
C PHE A 258 -19.62 27.97 -4.56
N TYR A 259 -20.89 28.17 -4.23
CA TYR A 259 -21.46 29.44 -3.78
C TYR A 259 -22.07 29.27 -2.40
N THR A 260 -21.81 30.24 -1.52
CA THR A 260 -22.43 30.28 -0.18
C THR A 260 -23.94 30.46 -0.28
N LYS A 261 -24.70 29.63 0.46
CA LYS A 261 -26.18 29.80 0.53
C LYS A 261 -26.64 30.70 1.67
N ARG A 262 -25.76 30.97 2.62
CA ARG A 262 -25.97 31.78 3.82
C ARG A 262 -24.64 32.40 4.25
N SER A 263 -24.65 33.27 5.24
CA SER A 263 -23.42 33.71 5.87
C SER A 263 -22.63 32.49 6.34
N THR A 264 -21.41 32.34 5.85
CA THR A 264 -20.60 31.11 5.98
C THR A 264 -19.22 31.49 6.52
N ARG A 265 -18.82 30.86 7.63
CA ARG A 265 -17.45 30.93 8.14
C ARG A 265 -16.57 29.95 7.36
N VAL A 266 -15.51 30.47 6.81
CA VAL A 266 -14.61 29.73 5.91
C VAL A 266 -13.21 29.71 6.48
N GLY A 267 -12.61 28.52 6.63
CA GLY A 267 -11.23 28.33 7.05
C GLY A 267 -10.32 28.00 5.87
N LEU A 268 -9.12 28.59 5.85
CA LEU A 268 -8.05 28.22 4.93
C LEU A 268 -7.08 27.28 5.64
N VAL A 269 -6.93 26.05 5.12
CA VAL A 269 -6.09 25.00 5.68
C VAL A 269 -4.79 24.91 4.91
N ALA A 270 -3.65 24.79 5.61
CA ALA A 270 -2.31 24.74 5.04
C ALA A 270 -1.98 23.34 4.46
N CYS A 271 -2.70 22.89 3.46
CA CYS A 271 -2.51 21.67 2.67
C CYS A 271 -3.14 21.86 1.31
N GLY A 272 -2.54 21.31 0.26
CA GLY A 272 -3.10 21.33 -1.08
C GLY A 272 -2.63 20.16 -1.93
N TYR A 273 -2.96 20.19 -3.25
CA TYR A 273 -2.64 19.04 -4.12
C TYR A 273 -1.13 18.86 -4.35
N ALA A 274 -0.32 19.90 -4.19
CA ALA A 274 1.14 19.76 -4.26
C ALA A 274 1.72 18.96 -3.07
N ASP A 275 0.95 18.76 -2.01
CA ASP A 275 1.31 17.96 -0.85
C ASP A 275 0.86 16.49 -0.98
N GLY A 276 0.09 16.19 -2.04
CA GLY A 276 -0.48 14.87 -2.29
C GLY A 276 -1.97 14.76 -1.96
N TYR A 277 -2.62 15.84 -1.48
CA TYR A 277 -4.07 15.82 -1.30
C TYR A 277 -4.79 15.76 -2.66
N PRO A 278 -5.83 14.94 -2.84
CA PRO A 278 -6.48 14.78 -4.14
C PRO A 278 -7.05 16.10 -4.68
N ARG A 279 -6.59 16.53 -5.86
CA ARG A 279 -7.11 17.73 -6.51
C ARG A 279 -8.59 17.59 -6.90
N ASN A 280 -9.01 16.35 -7.17
CA ASN A 280 -10.38 16.02 -7.57
C ASN A 280 -11.34 15.89 -6.38
N ALA A 281 -10.86 16.03 -5.13
CA ALA A 281 -11.73 16.04 -3.97
C ALA A 281 -12.82 17.12 -4.14
N PRO A 282 -14.10 16.75 -4.25
CA PRO A 282 -15.19 17.70 -4.49
C PRO A 282 -15.55 18.46 -3.23
N THR A 283 -16.41 19.47 -3.39
CA THR A 283 -17.18 20.00 -2.27
C THR A 283 -17.88 18.86 -1.54
N ASP A 284 -18.02 18.96 -0.23
CA ASP A 284 -18.56 17.97 0.69
C ASP A 284 -17.61 16.81 1.03
N THR A 285 -16.39 16.75 0.47
CA THR A 285 -15.36 15.83 0.96
C THR A 285 -15.13 16.06 2.45
N PRO A 286 -15.23 15.02 3.30
CA PRO A 286 -15.16 15.16 4.74
C PRO A 286 -13.78 15.57 5.24
N VAL A 287 -13.79 16.36 6.30
CA VAL A 287 -12.66 16.66 7.17
C VAL A 287 -13.14 16.67 8.62
N PHE A 288 -12.20 16.59 9.57
CA PHE A 288 -12.55 16.61 10.99
C PHE A 288 -11.82 17.78 11.66
N ILE A 289 -12.56 18.69 12.32
CA ILE A 289 -12.03 19.95 12.84
C ILE A 289 -12.36 20.07 14.32
N ASN A 290 -11.34 20.10 15.19
CA ASN A 290 -11.49 20.19 16.65
C ASN A 290 -12.57 19.25 17.22
N GLY A 291 -12.56 17.97 16.80
CA GLY A 291 -13.53 16.98 17.29
C GLY A 291 -14.88 16.98 16.56
N MET A 292 -15.05 17.77 15.52
CA MET A 292 -16.31 17.89 14.78
C MET A 292 -16.12 17.59 13.30
N ARG A 293 -17.06 16.81 12.72
CA ARG A 293 -17.07 16.55 11.30
C ARG A 293 -17.46 17.80 10.53
N SER A 294 -16.68 18.16 9.53
CA SER A 294 -16.92 19.23 8.59
C SER A 294 -16.57 18.80 7.18
N ARG A 295 -16.42 19.72 6.25
CA ARG A 295 -16.28 19.42 4.83
C ARG A 295 -15.39 20.42 4.10
N LEU A 296 -14.82 19.98 2.97
CA LEU A 296 -14.29 20.89 1.97
C LEU A 296 -15.43 21.69 1.31
N ILE A 297 -15.13 22.94 0.96
CA ILE A 297 -15.98 23.79 0.14
C ILE A 297 -15.15 24.42 -0.98
N GLY A 298 -15.60 24.27 -2.22
CA GLY A 298 -14.83 24.66 -3.42
C GLY A 298 -13.76 23.62 -3.77
N ARG A 299 -12.86 23.96 -4.68
CA ARG A 299 -11.81 23.08 -5.20
C ARG A 299 -10.52 23.20 -4.39
N ALA A 300 -9.82 22.08 -4.25
CA ALA A 300 -8.47 22.06 -3.69
C ALA A 300 -7.52 22.94 -4.54
N SER A 301 -6.77 23.82 -3.89
CA SER A 301 -5.71 24.64 -4.48
C SER A 301 -4.36 23.94 -4.35
N MET A 302 -3.30 24.52 -4.92
CA MET A 302 -1.96 23.93 -4.90
C MET A 302 -1.44 23.74 -3.46
N ASP A 303 -1.61 24.74 -2.60
CA ASP A 303 -1.00 24.79 -1.28
C ASP A 303 -2.03 25.00 -0.14
N MET A 304 -3.33 25.09 -0.46
CA MET A 304 -4.37 25.30 0.54
C MET A 304 -5.70 24.65 0.16
N LEU A 305 -6.45 24.31 1.19
CA LEU A 305 -7.84 23.85 1.12
C LEU A 305 -8.76 24.87 1.79
N THR A 306 -10.02 24.86 1.40
CA THR A 306 -11.07 25.68 1.99
C THR A 306 -12.08 24.79 2.69
N VAL A 307 -12.35 25.04 3.97
CA VAL A 307 -13.26 24.24 4.81
C VAL A 307 -14.40 25.06 5.38
N ASP A 308 -15.54 24.42 5.63
CA ASP A 308 -16.71 25.03 6.27
C ASP A 308 -16.52 25.05 7.80
N LEU A 309 -16.44 26.23 8.41
CA LEU A 309 -16.36 26.42 9.86
C LEU A 309 -17.71 26.78 10.50
N SER A 310 -18.81 26.82 9.73
CA SER A 310 -20.10 27.34 10.21
C SER A 310 -20.65 26.61 11.43
N HIS A 311 -20.34 25.33 11.57
CA HIS A 311 -20.77 24.48 12.68
C HIS A 311 -19.68 24.22 13.72
N VAL A 312 -18.47 24.69 13.48
CA VAL A 312 -17.34 24.54 14.39
C VAL A 312 -17.34 25.75 15.35
N PRO A 313 -17.31 25.55 16.67
CA PRO A 313 -17.20 26.64 17.61
C PRO A 313 -15.99 27.51 17.31
N ALA A 314 -16.11 28.83 17.58
CA ALA A 314 -14.98 29.74 17.44
C ALA A 314 -13.89 29.39 18.46
N ASP A 315 -12.65 29.24 17.98
CA ASP A 315 -11.50 28.88 18.79
C ASP A 315 -10.26 29.68 18.35
N SER A 316 -9.24 29.72 19.19
CA SER A 316 -7.94 30.32 18.89
C SER A 316 -7.12 29.53 17.90
N ALA A 317 -7.38 28.21 17.75
CA ALA A 317 -6.72 27.30 16.82
C ALA A 317 -7.67 26.20 16.37
N TYR A 318 -7.59 25.85 15.10
CA TYR A 318 -8.36 24.75 14.52
C TYR A 318 -7.40 23.70 13.95
N GLU A 319 -7.30 22.56 14.62
CA GLU A 319 -6.68 21.38 14.05
C GLU A 319 -7.64 20.74 13.04
N VAL A 320 -7.13 20.40 11.87
CA VAL A 320 -7.89 19.77 10.79
C VAL A 320 -7.28 18.44 10.45
N GLU A 321 -7.97 17.35 10.80
CA GLU A 321 -7.65 16.03 10.29
C GLU A 321 -8.20 15.90 8.88
N LEU A 322 -7.32 15.58 7.95
CA LEU A 322 -7.65 15.37 6.54
C LEU A 322 -8.01 13.89 6.26
N PHE A 323 -7.28 12.98 6.91
CA PHE A 323 -7.63 11.57 7.05
C PHE A 323 -6.82 10.92 8.20
N GLY A 324 -7.34 9.85 8.76
CA GLY A 324 -6.74 9.12 9.86
C GLY A 324 -7.78 8.36 10.68
N ASP A 325 -8.04 8.83 11.90
CA ASP A 325 -8.95 8.17 12.83
C ASP A 325 -10.42 8.49 12.59
N SER A 326 -10.72 9.75 12.29
CA SER A 326 -12.09 10.28 12.20
C SER A 326 -12.60 10.35 10.76
N VAL A 327 -11.69 10.51 9.80
CA VAL A 327 -11.97 10.46 8.36
C VAL A 327 -11.11 9.35 7.79
N SER A 328 -11.71 8.23 7.39
CA SER A 328 -10.94 7.15 6.80
C SER A 328 -10.38 7.55 5.43
N ILE A 329 -9.19 7.05 5.11
CA ILE A 329 -8.63 7.29 3.77
C ILE A 329 -9.48 6.67 2.66
N ASN A 330 -10.23 5.60 2.94
CA ASN A 330 -11.18 5.01 2.00
C ASN A 330 -12.31 5.99 1.67
N GLU A 331 -12.83 6.71 2.68
CA GLU A 331 -13.86 7.73 2.47
C GLU A 331 -13.35 8.90 1.65
N LEU A 332 -12.12 9.37 1.91
CA LEU A 332 -11.47 10.38 1.08
C LEU A 332 -11.27 9.89 -0.35
N ALA A 333 -10.78 8.67 -0.53
CA ALA A 333 -10.54 8.07 -1.83
C ALA A 333 -11.85 7.94 -2.63
N GLN A 334 -12.91 7.43 -2.02
CA GLN A 334 -14.22 7.33 -2.63
C GLN A 334 -14.76 8.70 -3.06
N SER A 335 -14.65 9.71 -2.18
CA SER A 335 -15.11 11.06 -2.48
C SER A 335 -14.37 11.66 -3.69
N ALA A 336 -13.07 11.39 -3.81
CA ALA A 336 -12.21 11.96 -4.84
C ALA A 336 -12.15 11.12 -6.14
N GLY A 337 -12.78 9.94 -6.19
CA GLY A 337 -12.69 9.02 -7.32
C GLY A 337 -11.31 8.41 -7.48
N HIS A 338 -10.61 8.16 -6.39
CA HIS A 338 -9.28 7.55 -6.29
C HIS A 338 -9.33 6.23 -5.53
N ILE A 339 -8.19 5.56 -5.47
CA ILE A 339 -7.96 4.42 -4.59
C ILE A 339 -7.04 4.83 -3.43
N PRO A 340 -7.18 4.22 -2.24
CA PRO A 340 -6.34 4.58 -1.07
C PRO A 340 -4.84 4.45 -1.34
N TYR A 341 -4.43 3.46 -2.14
CA TYR A 341 -3.04 3.26 -2.55
C TYR A 341 -2.42 4.50 -3.18
N GLU A 342 -3.15 5.13 -4.11
CA GLU A 342 -2.70 6.32 -4.82
C GLU A 342 -2.51 7.50 -3.87
N ILE A 343 -3.50 7.77 -3.00
CA ILE A 343 -3.44 8.86 -2.04
C ILE A 343 -2.25 8.69 -1.10
N LEU A 344 -2.05 7.49 -0.53
CA LEU A 344 -0.93 7.21 0.36
C LEU A 344 0.42 7.42 -0.32
N CYS A 345 0.59 6.88 -1.54
CA CYS A 345 1.85 7.00 -2.28
C CYS A 345 2.15 8.44 -2.75
N HIS A 346 1.14 9.29 -2.84
CA HIS A 346 1.31 10.70 -3.23
C HIS A 346 1.65 11.64 -2.07
N ILE A 347 1.62 11.17 -0.82
CA ILE A 347 1.97 11.99 0.36
C ILE A 347 3.42 12.48 0.26
N LYS A 348 3.59 13.78 0.16
CA LYS A 348 4.88 14.47 0.03
C LYS A 348 4.82 15.91 0.57
N ARG A 349 5.95 16.58 0.67
CA ARG A 349 6.08 17.97 1.15
C ARG A 349 5.52 18.22 2.56
N MET A 350 5.20 17.16 3.33
CA MET A 350 4.77 17.27 4.73
C MET A 350 5.79 16.63 5.66
N ARG A 351 5.83 17.10 6.90
CA ARG A 351 6.71 16.55 7.91
C ARG A 351 6.15 15.23 8.40
N ARG A 352 6.90 14.14 8.21
CA ARG A 352 6.58 12.86 8.86
C ARG A 352 7.05 12.87 10.31
N VAL A 353 6.17 12.46 11.22
CA VAL A 353 6.46 12.29 12.65
C VAL A 353 6.16 10.84 13.02
N TYR A 354 7.18 10.12 13.41
CA TYR A 354 7.05 8.71 13.81
C TYR A 354 6.75 8.63 15.30
N GLN A 355 5.68 7.92 15.63
CA GLN A 355 5.26 7.61 17.01
C GLN A 355 5.51 6.12 17.27
N ALA A 356 6.18 5.82 18.42
CA ALA A 356 6.52 4.47 18.83
C ALA A 356 5.29 3.61 19.19
#